data_6672a8a66b91017bf1091bb7b9275924
#
_entry.id   6672a8a66b91017bf1091bb7b9275924
#
_cell.length_a   1.000
_cell.length_b   1.000
_cell.length_c   1.000
_cell.angle_alpha   90.00
_cell.angle_beta   90.00
_cell.angle_gamma   90.00
#
_symmetry.space_group_name_H-M   'P 1'
#
loop_
_entity.id
_entity.type
_entity.pdbx_description
1 polymer ?
#
loop_
_entity_poly.entity_id
_entity_poly.type
_entity_poly.pdbx_seq_one_letter_code
_entity_poly.pdbx_strand_id
1 'polypeptide(L)'
;MSVWSTIAKKRLEKSIRKGSLEVVFPNGKTAVFGQHCDHPVRIAVKSEAWLRRIVLDPELQLGEAYMEEGLVLETGDLYDLLELLWTNILSKGSAHAALPSFLRKTFRAVAQFNPQARSARNVAHHYDIGNDLYRLFLDDDMQYSCAYFPKPQTSLDDAQRFKKDHIARKLCLKPGDQVLDIGCGWGGLAMHLAEREDVRVHGVTLSCEQHCLAQERAETAGLSDRVDFEIQDYRNLTGEYDKIVSVGMFEHVGVPHYREYFDQIAARLGENGTALIHTIGRSPGPGATNPWIARHIFPGGYIPALSEIVPVIEKAGLVVLDIEILRLHYAETLKAWRQRFLNRADDAEKLYDARFVRMWDFYLVTSELSFRHGFHNVFQLQLGKRQDAVPLTRDYLYSSELARPAIRQVSPDNDERVRANAKR
;
A
#
# COMPACT_ATOMS: atom_id res chain seq x y z
N MET A 1 29.50 -2.08 -31.56
CA MET A 1 28.54 -1.68 -30.50
C MET A 1 27.84 -0.41 -30.96
N SER A 2 26.56 -0.32 -30.76
CA SER A 2 25.83 0.93 -31.02
C SER A 2 26.24 2.04 -30.04
N VAL A 3 25.86 3.26 -30.34
CA VAL A 3 26.06 4.39 -29.41
C VAL A 3 25.39 4.10 -28.06
N TRP A 4 24.18 3.54 -28.08
CA TRP A 4 23.42 3.23 -26.87
C TRP A 4 24.05 2.10 -26.05
N SER A 5 24.55 1.04 -26.70
CA SER A 5 25.30 -0.02 -26.04
C SER A 5 26.57 0.52 -25.36
N THR A 6 27.26 1.47 -26.00
CA THR A 6 28.46 2.10 -25.42
C THR A 6 28.12 2.96 -24.20
N ILE A 7 27.04 3.74 -24.27
CA ILE A 7 26.58 4.58 -23.15
C ILE A 7 26.12 3.70 -21.98
N ALA A 8 25.31 2.68 -22.25
CA ALA A 8 24.82 1.75 -21.23
C ALA A 8 25.98 1.06 -20.51
N LYS A 9 26.95 0.53 -21.29
CA LYS A 9 28.16 -0.12 -20.76
C LYS A 9 28.91 0.81 -19.81
N LYS A 10 29.24 2.03 -20.23
CA LYS A 10 29.96 3.01 -19.40
C LYS A 10 29.19 3.37 -18.11
N ARG A 11 27.86 3.49 -18.19
CA ARG A 11 27.03 3.76 -17.00
C ARG A 11 27.04 2.58 -16.03
N LEU A 12 26.87 1.35 -16.51
CA LEU A 12 26.87 0.15 -15.68
C LEU A 12 28.25 -0.10 -15.06
N GLU A 13 29.35 0.05 -15.81
CA GLU A 13 30.72 -0.04 -15.30
C GLU A 13 30.99 0.92 -14.13
N LYS A 14 30.42 2.13 -14.22
CA LYS A 14 30.57 3.14 -13.17
C LYS A 14 29.66 2.89 -11.97
N SER A 15 28.49 2.30 -12.20
CA SER A 15 27.42 2.21 -11.20
C SER A 15 27.46 0.89 -10.42
N ILE A 16 27.61 -0.25 -11.09
CA ILE A 16 27.57 -1.56 -10.43
C ILE A 16 28.91 -1.82 -9.73
N ARG A 17 28.86 -1.84 -8.38
CA ARG A 17 30.01 -2.03 -7.50
C ARG A 17 29.90 -3.26 -6.61
N LYS A 18 28.64 -3.61 -6.23
CA LYS A 18 28.31 -4.77 -5.40
C LYS A 18 27.51 -5.76 -6.22
N GLY A 19 27.77 -7.04 -6.06
CA GLY A 19 27.13 -8.10 -6.84
C GLY A 19 27.66 -8.16 -8.29
N SER A 20 27.03 -8.97 -9.12
CA SER A 20 27.42 -9.23 -10.51
C SER A 20 26.20 -9.17 -11.43
N LEU A 21 26.31 -8.35 -12.48
CA LEU A 21 25.31 -8.22 -13.52
C LEU A 21 25.93 -8.57 -14.88
N GLU A 22 25.39 -9.57 -15.53
CA GLU A 22 25.71 -9.91 -16.90
C GLU A 22 24.64 -9.41 -17.86
N VAL A 23 25.02 -8.65 -18.87
CA VAL A 23 24.10 -8.08 -19.85
C VAL A 23 24.41 -8.59 -21.24
N VAL A 24 23.42 -9.23 -21.85
CA VAL A 24 23.42 -9.58 -23.28
C VAL A 24 22.81 -8.40 -24.04
N PHE A 25 23.64 -7.73 -24.84
CA PHE A 25 23.24 -6.58 -25.65
C PHE A 25 22.50 -7.01 -26.93
N PRO A 26 21.73 -6.13 -27.59
CA PRO A 26 20.97 -6.47 -28.80
C PRO A 26 21.79 -7.02 -29.96
N ASN A 27 23.09 -6.80 -29.98
CA ASN A 27 24.01 -7.34 -31.00
C ASN A 27 24.62 -8.70 -30.61
N GLY A 28 24.10 -9.36 -29.56
CA GLY A 28 24.57 -10.64 -29.06
C GLY A 28 25.86 -10.59 -28.23
N LYS A 29 26.48 -9.42 -28.07
CA LYS A 29 27.67 -9.29 -27.21
C LYS A 29 27.29 -9.25 -25.76
N THR A 30 28.05 -9.93 -24.92
CA THR A 30 27.87 -9.99 -23.48
C THR A 30 28.91 -9.13 -22.76
N ALA A 31 28.53 -8.51 -21.64
CA ALA A 31 29.47 -7.88 -20.72
C ALA A 31 29.01 -8.09 -19.27
N VAL A 32 30.02 -8.29 -18.39
CA VAL A 32 29.80 -8.47 -16.94
C VAL A 32 30.21 -7.18 -16.22
N PHE A 33 29.43 -6.80 -15.23
CA PHE A 33 29.62 -5.60 -14.42
C PHE A 33 29.61 -5.95 -12.93
N GLY A 34 30.45 -5.29 -12.14
CA GLY A 34 30.56 -5.49 -10.71
C GLY A 34 31.62 -6.51 -10.33
N GLN A 35 31.38 -7.28 -9.28
CA GLN A 35 32.31 -8.28 -8.75
C GLN A 35 32.08 -9.61 -9.46
N HIS A 36 33.16 -10.36 -9.67
CA HIS A 36 33.02 -11.71 -10.23
C HIS A 36 32.28 -12.62 -9.26
N CYS A 37 31.27 -13.32 -9.77
CA CYS A 37 30.39 -14.23 -9.02
C CYS A 37 30.07 -15.43 -9.93
N ASP A 38 29.96 -16.63 -9.34
CA ASP A 38 29.63 -17.86 -10.09
C ASP A 38 28.18 -17.84 -10.62
N HIS A 39 27.31 -17.09 -9.96
CA HIS A 39 25.89 -16.96 -10.33
C HIS A 39 25.49 -15.48 -10.49
N PRO A 40 25.91 -14.81 -11.59
CA PRO A 40 25.51 -13.44 -11.85
C PRO A 40 24.03 -13.36 -12.19
N VAL A 41 23.39 -12.25 -11.86
CA VAL A 41 22.09 -11.90 -12.46
C VAL A 41 22.35 -11.64 -13.94
N ARG A 42 21.66 -12.37 -14.82
CA ARG A 42 21.84 -12.26 -16.26
C ARG A 42 20.58 -11.79 -16.94
N ILE A 43 20.70 -10.72 -17.72
CA ILE A 43 19.60 -10.13 -18.48
C ILE A 43 19.97 -10.02 -19.97
N ALA A 44 18.95 -10.15 -20.83
CA ALA A 44 19.06 -9.87 -22.25
C ALA A 44 18.14 -8.70 -22.64
N VAL A 45 18.71 -7.70 -23.34
CA VAL A 45 17.95 -6.62 -23.94
C VAL A 45 17.70 -6.93 -25.41
N LYS A 46 16.43 -7.11 -25.79
CA LYS A 46 16.04 -7.67 -27.09
C LYS A 46 16.27 -6.74 -28.28
N SER A 47 16.29 -5.42 -28.09
CA SER A 47 16.45 -4.48 -29.20
C SER A 47 17.17 -3.19 -28.79
N GLU A 48 17.80 -2.52 -29.76
CA GLU A 48 18.41 -1.19 -29.59
C GLU A 48 17.36 -0.13 -29.20
N ALA A 49 16.12 -0.30 -29.64
CA ALA A 49 15.05 0.60 -29.26
C ALA A 49 14.75 0.52 -27.75
N TRP A 50 14.69 -0.68 -27.19
CA TRP A 50 14.53 -0.87 -25.74
C TRP A 50 15.74 -0.37 -24.96
N LEU A 51 16.95 -0.67 -25.42
CA LEU A 51 18.17 -0.19 -24.78
C LEU A 51 18.21 1.33 -24.70
N ARG A 52 17.89 2.00 -25.82
CA ARG A 52 17.79 3.47 -25.89
C ARG A 52 16.78 4.02 -24.89
N ARG A 53 15.58 3.43 -24.83
CA ARG A 53 14.51 3.86 -23.91
C ARG A 53 14.97 3.73 -22.45
N ILE A 54 15.52 2.58 -22.05
CA ILE A 54 16.03 2.34 -20.71
C ILE A 54 17.14 3.33 -20.34
N VAL A 55 18.06 3.60 -21.27
CA VAL A 55 19.16 4.58 -21.04
C VAL A 55 18.64 6.01 -20.86
N LEU A 56 17.58 6.41 -21.58
CA LEU A 56 17.03 7.75 -21.52
C LEU A 56 16.12 7.99 -20.31
N ASP A 57 15.28 7.03 -19.95
CA ASP A 57 14.34 7.12 -18.82
C ASP A 57 14.22 5.78 -18.07
N PRO A 58 15.23 5.42 -17.27
CA PRO A 58 15.24 4.12 -16.59
C PRO A 58 14.09 3.97 -15.59
N GLU A 59 13.61 5.04 -14.97
CA GLU A 59 12.55 5.00 -13.97
C GLU A 59 11.20 4.53 -14.56
N LEU A 60 10.95 4.83 -15.84
CA LEU A 60 9.76 4.35 -16.56
C LEU A 60 10.06 3.09 -17.36
N GLN A 61 11.13 3.14 -18.15
CA GLN A 61 11.33 2.20 -19.24
C GLN A 61 11.89 0.85 -18.82
N LEU A 62 12.46 0.73 -17.60
CA LEU A 62 12.89 -0.57 -17.08
C LEU A 62 11.68 -1.49 -16.86
N GLY A 63 10.65 -0.99 -16.19
CA GLY A 63 9.41 -1.75 -15.97
C GLY A 63 8.64 -2.01 -17.27
N GLU A 64 8.58 -1.02 -18.17
CA GLU A 64 7.96 -1.21 -19.49
C GLU A 64 8.69 -2.31 -20.30
N ALA A 65 10.03 -2.30 -20.29
CA ALA A 65 10.81 -3.30 -21.00
C ALA A 65 10.62 -4.71 -20.41
N TYR A 66 10.49 -4.83 -19.10
CA TYR A 66 10.20 -6.11 -18.45
C TYR A 66 8.79 -6.61 -18.81
N MET A 67 7.78 -5.75 -18.73
CA MET A 67 6.40 -6.08 -19.07
C MET A 67 6.26 -6.58 -20.51
N GLU A 68 6.93 -5.91 -21.46
CA GLU A 68 6.86 -6.17 -22.91
C GLU A 68 7.92 -7.18 -23.40
N GLU A 69 8.62 -7.88 -22.47
CA GLU A 69 9.72 -8.81 -22.80
C GLU A 69 10.84 -8.20 -23.64
N GLY A 70 10.94 -6.87 -23.64
CA GLY A 70 12.05 -6.14 -24.21
C GLY A 70 13.34 -6.28 -23.38
N LEU A 71 13.19 -6.60 -22.10
CA LEU A 71 14.23 -7.05 -21.17
C LEU A 71 13.79 -8.39 -20.59
N VAL A 72 14.64 -9.42 -20.73
CA VAL A 72 14.38 -10.78 -20.27
C VAL A 72 15.44 -11.19 -19.26
N LEU A 73 15.02 -11.80 -18.16
CA LEU A 73 15.88 -12.45 -17.18
C LEU A 73 16.27 -13.84 -17.70
N GLU A 74 17.56 -14.12 -17.83
CA GLU A 74 18.09 -15.43 -18.22
C GLU A 74 18.62 -16.23 -17.03
N THR A 75 19.09 -15.52 -15.96
CA THR A 75 19.53 -16.12 -14.69
C THR A 75 19.20 -15.15 -13.55
N GLY A 76 18.77 -15.69 -12.41
CA GLY A 76 18.23 -14.93 -11.28
C GLY A 76 16.74 -14.62 -11.47
N ASP A 77 16.13 -13.96 -10.52
CA ASP A 77 14.75 -13.51 -10.59
C ASP A 77 14.64 -11.96 -10.66
N LEU A 78 13.41 -11.45 -10.74
CA LEU A 78 13.19 -10.02 -10.81
C LEU A 78 13.62 -9.30 -9.52
N TYR A 79 13.47 -9.96 -8.37
CA TYR A 79 13.90 -9.41 -7.08
C TYR A 79 15.42 -9.22 -7.06
N ASP A 80 16.19 -10.25 -7.50
CA ASP A 80 17.67 -10.20 -7.55
C ASP A 80 18.15 -9.03 -8.42
N LEU A 81 17.55 -8.89 -9.62
CA LEU A 81 17.89 -7.79 -10.53
C LEU A 81 17.60 -6.42 -9.89
N LEU A 82 16.40 -6.22 -9.39
CA LEU A 82 16.00 -4.92 -8.85
C LEU A 82 16.73 -4.58 -7.55
N GLU A 83 17.02 -5.56 -6.68
CA GLU A 83 17.81 -5.37 -5.47
C GLU A 83 19.27 -4.99 -5.81
N LEU A 84 19.85 -5.65 -6.79
CA LEU A 84 21.20 -5.31 -7.29
C LEU A 84 21.23 -3.87 -7.83
N LEU A 85 20.24 -3.48 -8.63
CA LEU A 85 20.13 -2.11 -9.15
C LEU A 85 19.87 -1.10 -8.03
N TRP A 86 19.04 -1.44 -7.06
CA TRP A 86 18.74 -0.58 -5.92
C TRP A 86 19.99 -0.32 -5.08
N THR A 87 20.69 -1.37 -4.70
CA THR A 87 21.89 -1.28 -3.87
C THR A 87 23.01 -0.46 -4.51
N ASN A 88 23.11 -0.47 -5.83
CA ASN A 88 24.21 0.15 -6.56
C ASN A 88 23.88 1.56 -7.10
N ILE A 89 22.65 1.78 -7.56
CA ILE A 89 22.26 2.97 -8.33
C ILE A 89 21.33 3.84 -7.51
N LEU A 90 20.28 3.25 -6.93
CA LEU A 90 19.18 3.99 -6.34
C LEU A 90 19.46 4.45 -4.91
N SER A 91 20.28 3.71 -4.15
CA SER A 91 20.64 4.05 -2.76
C SER A 91 21.51 5.31 -2.62
N LYS A 92 22.15 5.76 -3.68
CA LYS A 92 23.08 6.91 -3.64
C LYS A 92 22.43 8.27 -3.79
N GLY A 93 21.10 8.35 -3.58
CA GLY A 93 20.34 9.60 -3.76
C GLY A 93 20.70 10.27 -5.08
N SER A 94 19.79 10.43 -5.97
CA SER A 94 19.91 10.77 -7.38
C SER A 94 20.80 12.00 -7.69
N ALA A 95 22.11 11.91 -7.42
CA ALA A 95 23.09 12.81 -8.02
C ALA A 95 23.13 12.70 -9.57
N HIS A 96 22.44 11.70 -10.10
CA HIS A 96 22.27 11.44 -11.54
C HIS A 96 20.80 11.48 -11.94
N ALA A 97 20.01 12.36 -11.30
CA ALA A 97 18.64 12.62 -11.73
C ALA A 97 18.64 12.97 -13.21
N ALA A 98 18.10 12.09 -14.05
CA ALA A 98 17.89 12.41 -15.44
C ALA A 98 17.03 13.67 -15.56
N LEU A 99 17.24 14.47 -16.59
CA LEU A 99 16.47 15.70 -16.87
C LEU A 99 14.94 15.54 -16.63
N PRO A 100 14.32 14.37 -16.96
CA PRO A 100 12.93 14.09 -16.65
C PRO A 100 12.57 14.12 -15.15
N SER A 101 13.47 13.76 -14.25
CA SER A 101 13.15 13.72 -12.80
C SER A 101 13.11 15.12 -12.18
N PHE A 102 13.91 16.06 -12.66
CA PHE A 102 13.87 17.45 -12.25
C PHE A 102 12.55 18.11 -12.68
N LEU A 103 12.15 17.94 -13.93
CA LEU A 103 10.89 18.46 -14.45
C LEU A 103 9.69 17.88 -13.69
N ARG A 104 9.70 16.59 -13.36
CA ARG A 104 8.65 15.95 -12.55
C ARG A 104 8.51 16.59 -11.17
N LYS A 105 9.60 16.95 -10.49
CA LYS A 105 9.54 17.66 -9.20
C LYS A 105 8.91 19.05 -9.33
N THR A 106 9.23 19.78 -10.41
CA THR A 106 8.71 21.13 -10.64
C THR A 106 7.21 21.13 -10.92
N PHE A 107 6.70 20.17 -11.70
CA PHE A 107 5.28 20.07 -12.05
C PHE A 107 4.45 19.21 -11.08
N ARG A 108 5.02 18.85 -9.93
CA ARG A 108 4.41 17.98 -8.92
C ARG A 108 3.02 18.45 -8.48
N ALA A 109 2.84 19.73 -8.16
CA ALA A 109 1.58 20.28 -7.67
C ALA A 109 0.42 20.10 -8.66
N VAL A 110 0.69 20.26 -9.96
CA VAL A 110 -0.30 20.07 -11.03
C VAL A 110 -0.65 18.59 -11.18
N ALA A 111 0.35 17.70 -11.10
CA ALA A 111 0.13 16.26 -11.21
C ALA A 111 -0.67 15.69 -10.05
N GLN A 112 -0.56 16.31 -8.85
CA GLN A 112 -1.24 15.87 -7.61
C GLN A 112 -2.58 16.58 -7.38
N PHE A 113 -3.00 17.49 -8.25
CA PHE A 113 -4.32 18.13 -8.14
C PHE A 113 -5.41 17.09 -8.43
N ASN A 114 -6.15 16.71 -7.38
CA ASN A 114 -7.13 15.60 -7.41
C ASN A 114 -8.54 16.07 -6.95
N PRO A 115 -9.28 16.81 -7.80
CA PRO A 115 -10.65 17.21 -7.49
C PRO A 115 -11.58 15.99 -7.39
N GLN A 116 -12.76 16.13 -6.74
CA GLN A 116 -13.69 15.02 -6.46
C GLN A 116 -13.97 14.12 -7.67
N ALA A 117 -14.30 14.70 -8.82
CA ALA A 117 -14.59 13.94 -10.04
C ALA A 117 -13.39 13.13 -10.57
N ARG A 118 -12.16 13.56 -10.26
CA ARG A 118 -10.94 12.84 -10.62
C ARG A 118 -10.61 11.77 -9.58
N SER A 119 -10.85 12.04 -8.29
CA SER A 119 -10.68 11.07 -7.21
C SER A 119 -11.49 9.81 -7.45
N ALA A 120 -12.80 9.96 -7.74
CA ALA A 120 -13.67 8.82 -8.03
C ALA A 120 -13.15 7.98 -9.21
N ARG A 121 -12.72 8.62 -10.32
CA ARG A 121 -12.16 7.92 -11.48
C ARG A 121 -10.83 7.22 -11.20
N ASN A 122 -9.95 7.84 -10.41
CA ASN A 122 -8.66 7.26 -10.04
C ASN A 122 -8.83 6.05 -9.12
N VAL A 123 -9.76 6.13 -8.16
CA VAL A 123 -10.13 5.02 -7.27
C VAL A 123 -10.74 3.90 -8.09
N ALA A 124 -11.73 4.19 -8.95
CA ALA A 124 -12.35 3.21 -9.85
C ALA A 124 -11.26 2.50 -10.70
N HIS A 125 -10.37 3.25 -11.35
CA HIS A 125 -9.33 2.67 -12.20
C HIS A 125 -8.42 1.68 -11.47
N HIS A 126 -8.09 1.93 -10.20
CA HIS A 126 -7.22 1.04 -9.42
C HIS A 126 -8.00 -0.18 -8.86
N TYR A 127 -9.25 0.01 -8.41
CA TYR A 127 -10.04 -1.05 -7.78
C TYR A 127 -10.95 -1.80 -8.75
N ASP A 128 -11.24 -1.25 -9.94
CA ASP A 128 -11.95 -1.93 -11.05
C ASP A 128 -11.11 -3.04 -11.74
N ILE A 129 -9.88 -3.26 -11.25
CA ILE A 129 -9.09 -4.47 -11.56
C ILE A 129 -9.82 -5.75 -11.06
N GLY A 130 -10.92 -5.61 -10.30
CA GLY A 130 -11.81 -6.71 -9.88
C GLY A 130 -11.37 -7.43 -8.62
N ASN A 131 -12.35 -7.81 -7.81
CA ASN A 131 -12.13 -8.51 -6.53
C ASN A 131 -11.38 -9.84 -6.69
N ASP A 132 -11.50 -10.50 -7.84
CA ASP A 132 -10.90 -11.81 -8.08
C ASP A 132 -9.38 -11.77 -8.08
N LEU A 133 -8.77 -10.69 -8.59
CA LEU A 133 -7.32 -10.52 -8.48
C LEU A 133 -6.88 -10.42 -7.01
N TYR A 134 -7.55 -9.59 -6.21
CA TYR A 134 -7.19 -9.37 -4.82
C TYR A 134 -7.30 -10.64 -3.97
N ARG A 135 -8.28 -11.50 -4.26
CA ARG A 135 -8.43 -12.83 -3.63
C ARG A 135 -7.28 -13.79 -3.93
N LEU A 136 -6.49 -13.56 -4.97
CA LEU A 136 -5.33 -14.42 -5.28
C LEU A 136 -4.18 -14.23 -4.30
N PHE A 137 -4.04 -13.04 -3.69
CA PHE A 137 -2.83 -12.73 -2.92
C PHE A 137 -3.05 -12.04 -1.56
N LEU A 138 -4.21 -11.42 -1.31
CA LEU A 138 -4.52 -10.86 0.00
C LEU A 138 -4.79 -11.95 1.04
N ASP A 139 -4.93 -11.56 2.28
CA ASP A 139 -5.47 -12.38 3.36
C ASP A 139 -6.99 -12.61 3.19
N ASP A 140 -7.54 -13.54 3.94
CA ASP A 140 -8.96 -13.91 3.86
C ASP A 140 -9.90 -12.72 4.12
N ASP A 141 -9.43 -11.72 4.89
CA ASP A 141 -10.18 -10.48 5.17
C ASP A 141 -9.96 -9.38 4.12
N MET A 142 -9.20 -9.66 3.07
CA MET A 142 -8.93 -8.75 1.95
C MET A 142 -8.33 -7.40 2.40
N GLN A 143 -7.35 -7.42 3.29
CA GLN A 143 -6.70 -6.20 3.77
C GLN A 143 -5.61 -5.73 2.80
N TYR A 144 -5.88 -4.70 2.01
CA TYR A 144 -4.92 -4.13 1.05
C TYR A 144 -4.18 -2.92 1.64
N SER A 145 -3.49 -3.16 2.75
CA SER A 145 -2.68 -2.15 3.46
C SER A 145 -1.59 -2.83 4.29
N CYS A 146 -0.66 -2.05 4.83
CA CYS A 146 0.46 -2.56 5.62
C CYS A 146 -0.02 -3.38 6.82
N ALA A 147 0.39 -4.64 6.93
CA ALA A 147 0.16 -5.51 8.06
C ALA A 147 1.10 -5.20 9.24
N TYR A 148 0.81 -5.71 10.43
CA TYR A 148 1.64 -5.57 11.63
C TYR A 148 2.21 -6.92 12.05
N PHE A 149 3.52 -7.10 11.93
CA PHE A 149 4.24 -8.35 12.24
C PHE A 149 4.91 -8.25 13.61
N PRO A 150 4.32 -8.71 14.70
CA PRO A 150 4.94 -8.69 16.03
C PRO A 150 6.15 -9.62 16.12
N LYS A 151 6.22 -10.66 15.26
CA LYS A 151 7.31 -11.63 15.18
C LYS A 151 7.62 -11.96 13.72
N PRO A 152 8.88 -12.32 13.39
CA PRO A 152 9.27 -12.65 12.01
C PRO A 152 8.49 -13.79 11.36
N GLN A 153 7.98 -14.76 12.16
CA GLN A 153 7.26 -15.94 11.67
C GLN A 153 5.74 -15.75 11.62
N THR A 154 5.23 -14.55 11.90
CA THR A 154 3.79 -14.26 11.84
C THR A 154 3.28 -14.46 10.42
N SER A 155 2.17 -15.18 10.26
CA SER A 155 1.49 -15.31 8.96
C SER A 155 0.93 -13.96 8.48
N LEU A 156 0.65 -13.83 7.18
CA LEU A 156 0.02 -12.60 6.66
C LEU A 156 -1.35 -12.37 7.29
N ASP A 157 -2.16 -13.40 7.43
CA ASP A 157 -3.51 -13.33 7.99
C ASP A 157 -3.49 -12.89 9.46
N ASP A 158 -2.58 -13.46 10.25
CA ASP A 158 -2.38 -13.01 11.63
C ASP A 158 -1.81 -11.58 11.69
N ALA A 159 -0.88 -11.23 10.82
CA ALA A 159 -0.30 -9.89 10.79
C ALA A 159 -1.35 -8.82 10.44
N GLN A 160 -2.29 -9.13 9.54
CA GLN A 160 -3.42 -8.25 9.23
C GLN A 160 -4.40 -8.15 10.40
N ARG A 161 -4.66 -9.25 11.10
CA ARG A 161 -5.45 -9.24 12.33
C ARG A 161 -4.77 -8.40 13.41
N PHE A 162 -3.47 -8.57 13.63
CA PHE A 162 -2.71 -7.75 14.58
C PHE A 162 -2.68 -6.26 14.21
N LYS A 163 -2.67 -5.93 12.91
CA LYS A 163 -2.82 -4.54 12.46
C LYS A 163 -4.15 -3.97 12.93
N LYS A 164 -5.27 -4.68 12.74
CA LYS A 164 -6.60 -4.23 13.15
C LYS A 164 -6.70 -4.08 14.66
N ASP A 165 -6.16 -5.03 15.43
CA ASP A 165 -6.06 -4.94 16.89
C ASP A 165 -5.23 -3.73 17.34
N HIS A 166 -4.12 -3.45 16.67
CA HIS A 166 -3.25 -2.32 16.97
C HIS A 166 -3.92 -0.98 16.71
N ILE A 167 -4.68 -0.90 15.61
CA ILE A 167 -5.51 0.27 15.29
C ILE A 167 -6.60 0.47 16.35
N ALA A 168 -7.32 -0.57 16.74
CA ALA A 168 -8.36 -0.51 17.76
C ALA A 168 -7.82 0.05 19.09
N ARG A 169 -6.65 -0.44 19.53
CA ARG A 169 -5.98 0.08 20.73
C ARG A 169 -5.65 1.56 20.61
N LYS A 170 -5.10 1.99 19.47
CA LYS A 170 -4.75 3.41 19.23
C LYS A 170 -5.98 4.32 19.18
N LEU A 171 -7.12 3.81 18.74
CA LEU A 171 -8.37 4.57 18.78
C LEU A 171 -8.90 4.75 20.21
N CYS A 172 -8.40 3.97 21.19
CA CYS A 172 -8.89 3.98 22.57
C CYS A 172 -10.41 3.84 22.63
N LEU A 173 -10.95 2.81 21.94
CA LEU A 173 -12.37 2.56 21.78
C LEU A 173 -13.07 2.35 23.14
N LYS A 174 -14.32 2.85 23.24
CA LYS A 174 -15.20 2.66 24.39
C LYS A 174 -16.54 2.11 23.90
N PRO A 175 -17.25 1.31 24.72
CA PRO A 175 -18.60 0.86 24.38
C PRO A 175 -19.51 2.04 24.02
N GLY A 176 -20.22 1.90 22.90
CA GLY A 176 -21.12 2.92 22.38
C GLY A 176 -20.50 3.97 21.45
N ASP A 177 -19.14 3.98 21.28
CA ASP A 177 -18.49 4.93 20.39
C ASP A 177 -19.01 4.82 18.95
N GLN A 178 -19.20 5.99 18.31
CA GLN A 178 -19.49 6.12 16.88
C GLN A 178 -18.16 6.28 16.15
N VAL A 179 -17.83 5.33 15.27
CA VAL A 179 -16.55 5.28 14.54
C VAL A 179 -16.80 5.61 13.07
N LEU A 180 -15.99 6.49 12.49
CA LEU A 180 -15.95 6.73 11.05
C LEU A 180 -14.71 6.04 10.45
N ASP A 181 -14.91 5.19 9.42
CA ASP A 181 -13.84 4.57 8.63
C ASP A 181 -13.78 5.21 7.23
N ILE A 182 -12.81 6.11 7.02
CA ILE A 182 -12.65 6.84 5.75
C ILE A 182 -11.79 6.00 4.78
N GLY A 183 -12.42 5.49 3.74
CA GLY A 183 -11.81 4.55 2.80
C GLY A 183 -11.86 3.12 3.32
N CYS A 184 -13.04 2.68 3.73
CA CYS A 184 -13.28 1.41 4.44
C CYS A 184 -12.95 0.15 3.61
N GLY A 185 -12.68 0.29 2.31
CA GLY A 185 -12.38 -0.84 1.43
C GLY A 185 -13.52 -1.87 1.43
N TRP A 186 -13.17 -3.14 1.59
CA TRP A 186 -14.14 -4.26 1.68
C TRP A 186 -14.71 -4.47 3.10
N GLY A 187 -14.64 -3.46 3.96
CA GLY A 187 -15.29 -3.43 5.28
C GLY A 187 -14.58 -4.21 6.40
N GLY A 188 -13.45 -4.87 6.13
CA GLY A 188 -12.83 -5.77 7.08
C GLY A 188 -12.36 -5.11 8.39
N LEU A 189 -11.87 -3.85 8.35
CA LEU A 189 -11.54 -3.11 9.58
C LEU A 189 -12.81 -2.74 10.35
N ALA A 190 -13.81 -2.17 9.68
CA ALA A 190 -15.07 -1.77 10.29
C ALA A 190 -15.76 -2.92 11.01
N MET A 191 -15.88 -4.07 10.34
CA MET A 191 -16.45 -5.29 10.94
C MET A 191 -15.63 -5.78 12.14
N HIS A 192 -14.30 -5.78 12.04
CA HIS A 192 -13.43 -6.19 13.14
C HIS A 192 -13.60 -5.31 14.38
N LEU A 193 -13.74 -3.99 14.21
CA LEU A 193 -13.97 -3.08 15.33
C LEU A 193 -15.35 -3.34 15.96
N ALA A 194 -16.40 -3.51 15.15
CA ALA A 194 -17.75 -3.77 15.62
C ALA A 194 -17.89 -5.14 16.32
N GLU A 195 -17.15 -6.18 15.88
CA GLU A 195 -17.17 -7.50 16.52
C GLU A 195 -16.51 -7.52 17.88
N ARG A 196 -15.37 -6.81 18.03
CA ARG A 196 -14.53 -6.87 19.20
C ARG A 196 -14.90 -5.89 20.28
N GLU A 197 -15.40 -4.77 19.89
CA GLU A 197 -15.74 -3.67 20.77
C GLU A 197 -17.24 -3.34 20.56
N ASP A 198 -17.92 -2.93 21.58
CA ASP A 198 -19.33 -2.55 21.47
C ASP A 198 -19.47 -1.15 20.86
N VAL A 199 -19.11 -1.04 19.57
CA VAL A 199 -19.09 0.22 18.80
C VAL A 199 -19.97 0.12 17.55
N ARG A 200 -20.36 1.28 17.01
CA ARG A 200 -20.99 1.40 15.71
C ARG A 200 -20.01 2.02 14.72
N VAL A 201 -19.93 1.48 13.53
CA VAL A 201 -18.99 1.93 12.52
C VAL A 201 -19.71 2.37 11.25
N HIS A 202 -19.46 3.59 10.83
CA HIS A 202 -19.86 4.13 9.53
C HIS A 202 -18.65 4.12 8.61
N GLY A 203 -18.66 3.26 7.59
CA GLY A 203 -17.60 3.13 6.60
C GLY A 203 -17.97 3.84 5.29
N VAL A 204 -17.06 4.66 4.76
CA VAL A 204 -17.27 5.32 3.47
C VAL A 204 -16.22 4.92 2.45
N THR A 205 -16.64 4.68 1.21
CA THR A 205 -15.79 4.38 0.06
C THR A 205 -16.32 5.05 -1.21
N LEU A 206 -15.46 5.20 -2.23
CA LEU A 206 -15.84 5.67 -3.57
C LEU A 206 -15.98 4.52 -4.59
N SER A 207 -15.69 3.27 -4.20
CA SER A 207 -15.78 2.09 -5.07
C SER A 207 -17.09 1.35 -4.84
N CYS A 208 -17.89 1.23 -5.90
CA CYS A 208 -19.13 0.46 -5.86
C CYS A 208 -18.88 -1.03 -5.57
N GLU A 209 -17.81 -1.60 -6.14
CA GLU A 209 -17.45 -3.01 -5.92
C GLU A 209 -17.06 -3.29 -4.47
N GLN A 210 -16.27 -2.39 -3.87
CA GLN A 210 -15.91 -2.51 -2.45
C GLN A 210 -17.14 -2.39 -1.56
N HIS A 211 -17.99 -1.42 -1.83
CA HIS A 211 -19.23 -1.18 -1.08
C HIS A 211 -20.15 -2.41 -1.11
N CYS A 212 -20.46 -2.93 -2.32
CA CYS A 212 -21.33 -4.11 -2.46
C CYS A 212 -20.80 -5.30 -1.66
N LEU A 213 -19.49 -5.60 -1.80
CA LEU A 213 -18.90 -6.72 -1.08
C LEU A 213 -18.84 -6.47 0.44
N ALA A 214 -18.59 -5.23 0.88
CA ALA A 214 -18.58 -4.88 2.31
C ALA A 214 -19.98 -5.07 2.94
N GLN A 215 -21.05 -4.68 2.26
CA GLN A 215 -22.43 -4.91 2.71
C GLN A 215 -22.75 -6.41 2.80
N GLU A 216 -22.48 -7.18 1.74
CA GLU A 216 -22.70 -8.63 1.73
C GLU A 216 -21.97 -9.34 2.88
N ARG A 217 -20.73 -8.92 3.15
CA ARG A 217 -19.93 -9.48 4.26
C ARG A 217 -20.51 -9.10 5.62
N ALA A 218 -20.96 -7.86 5.81
CA ALA A 218 -21.59 -7.44 7.06
C ALA A 218 -22.92 -8.17 7.33
N GLU A 219 -23.74 -8.37 6.30
CA GLU A 219 -24.96 -9.17 6.39
C GLU A 219 -24.67 -10.62 6.77
N THR A 220 -23.69 -11.25 6.08
CA THR A 220 -23.28 -12.63 6.35
C THR A 220 -22.72 -12.80 7.77
N ALA A 221 -22.01 -11.80 8.29
CA ALA A 221 -21.48 -11.79 9.64
C ALA A 221 -22.52 -11.43 10.72
N GLY A 222 -23.73 -11.01 10.34
CA GLY A 222 -24.78 -10.55 11.26
C GLY A 222 -24.44 -9.24 11.97
N LEU A 223 -23.73 -8.34 11.27
CA LEU A 223 -23.24 -7.07 11.80
C LEU A 223 -23.99 -5.85 11.25
N SER A 224 -25.03 -6.02 10.42
CA SER A 224 -25.76 -4.94 9.73
C SER A 224 -26.43 -3.93 10.69
N ASP A 225 -26.59 -4.26 11.94
CA ASP A 225 -27.10 -3.34 12.97
C ASP A 225 -25.99 -2.48 13.61
N ARG A 226 -24.72 -2.81 13.39
CA ARG A 226 -23.54 -2.14 13.98
C ARG A 226 -22.59 -1.54 12.96
N VAL A 227 -22.67 -1.96 11.71
CA VAL A 227 -21.81 -1.47 10.63
C VAL A 227 -22.69 -1.01 9.47
N ASP A 228 -22.49 0.25 9.06
CA ASP A 228 -23.13 0.84 7.89
C ASP A 228 -22.07 1.24 6.87
N PHE A 229 -22.29 0.92 5.59
CA PHE A 229 -21.39 1.27 4.50
C PHE A 229 -22.08 2.18 3.49
N GLU A 230 -21.41 3.26 3.09
CA GLU A 230 -21.95 4.25 2.16
C GLU A 230 -20.97 4.58 1.03
N ILE A 231 -21.50 4.74 -0.19
CA ILE A 231 -20.74 5.31 -1.31
C ILE A 231 -20.77 6.83 -1.16
N GLN A 232 -19.80 7.37 -0.43
CA GLN A 232 -19.73 8.81 -0.16
C GLN A 232 -18.29 9.33 -0.15
N ASP A 233 -18.12 10.54 -0.68
CA ASP A 233 -16.87 11.28 -0.54
C ASP A 233 -16.79 11.87 0.88
N TYR A 234 -15.67 11.63 1.58
CA TYR A 234 -15.45 12.10 2.95
C TYR A 234 -15.63 13.62 3.09
N ARG A 235 -15.45 14.39 2.02
CA ARG A 235 -15.65 15.85 1.98
C ARG A 235 -17.12 16.27 2.16
N ASN A 236 -18.03 15.38 1.86
CA ASN A 236 -19.48 15.63 1.96
C ASN A 236 -20.10 15.06 3.25
N LEU A 237 -19.29 14.44 4.11
CA LEU A 237 -19.76 13.89 5.38
C LEU A 237 -20.32 14.98 6.30
N THR A 238 -21.31 14.59 7.06
CA THR A 238 -21.96 15.41 8.11
C THR A 238 -21.94 14.64 9.43
N GLY A 239 -22.33 15.28 10.52
CA GLY A 239 -22.36 14.65 11.84
C GLY A 239 -20.99 14.72 12.56
N GLU A 240 -20.94 14.11 13.73
CA GLU A 240 -19.78 14.04 14.62
C GLU A 240 -19.55 12.59 15.03
N TYR A 241 -18.29 12.20 15.20
CA TYR A 241 -17.87 10.85 15.55
C TYR A 241 -16.91 10.89 16.74
N ASP A 242 -17.01 9.88 17.61
CA ASP A 242 -16.09 9.72 18.73
C ASP A 242 -14.69 9.29 18.26
N LYS A 243 -14.66 8.51 17.18
CA LYS A 243 -13.41 7.99 16.59
C LYS A 243 -13.43 8.12 15.08
N ILE A 244 -12.27 8.44 14.52
CA ILE A 244 -12.08 8.48 13.06
C ILE A 244 -10.86 7.62 12.73
N VAL A 245 -10.99 6.74 11.75
CA VAL A 245 -9.87 5.96 11.21
C VAL A 245 -9.80 6.12 9.69
N SER A 246 -8.58 6.16 9.16
CA SER A 246 -8.33 6.16 7.70
C SER A 246 -7.06 5.38 7.42
N VAL A 247 -7.16 4.33 6.61
CA VAL A 247 -6.07 3.39 6.33
C VAL A 247 -5.81 3.29 4.84
N GLY A 248 -4.63 3.77 4.37
CA GLY A 248 -4.22 3.67 2.96
C GLY A 248 -5.01 4.55 1.99
N MET A 249 -5.74 5.54 2.50
CA MET A 249 -6.54 6.46 1.68
C MET A 249 -5.83 7.80 1.46
N PHE A 250 -5.04 8.27 2.42
CA PHE A 250 -4.41 9.59 2.41
C PHE A 250 -3.46 9.79 1.21
N GLU A 251 -2.88 8.72 0.68
CA GLU A 251 -2.05 8.70 -0.53
C GLU A 251 -2.79 9.17 -1.79
N HIS A 252 -4.13 9.10 -1.77
CA HIS A 252 -5.01 9.53 -2.87
C HIS A 252 -5.53 10.97 -2.73
N VAL A 253 -5.27 11.63 -1.59
CA VAL A 253 -5.76 12.99 -1.32
C VAL A 253 -5.03 14.02 -2.19
N GLY A 254 -3.69 13.93 -2.28
CA GLY A 254 -2.85 14.91 -2.96
C GLY A 254 -2.57 16.17 -2.12
N VAL A 255 -1.33 16.67 -2.20
CA VAL A 255 -0.85 17.78 -1.35
C VAL A 255 -1.73 19.04 -1.37
N PRO A 256 -2.31 19.48 -2.52
CA PRO A 256 -3.19 20.64 -2.53
C PRO A 256 -4.45 20.51 -1.67
N HIS A 257 -4.87 19.28 -1.36
CA HIS A 257 -6.09 18.98 -0.61
C HIS A 257 -5.84 18.50 0.82
N TYR A 258 -4.58 18.44 1.29
CA TYR A 258 -4.26 18.02 2.66
C TYR A 258 -4.94 18.88 3.71
N ARG A 259 -5.04 20.20 3.47
CA ARG A 259 -5.73 21.12 4.38
C ARG A 259 -7.21 20.76 4.51
N GLU A 260 -7.91 20.59 3.38
CA GLU A 260 -9.31 20.20 3.34
C GLU A 260 -9.55 18.86 4.07
N TYR A 261 -8.65 17.89 3.87
CA TYR A 261 -8.73 16.59 4.53
C TYR A 261 -8.67 16.70 6.06
N PHE A 262 -7.70 17.42 6.60
CA PHE A 262 -7.58 17.56 8.06
C PHE A 262 -8.62 18.51 8.65
N ASP A 263 -9.10 19.49 7.91
CA ASP A 263 -10.24 20.33 8.32
C ASP A 263 -11.53 19.49 8.43
N GLN A 264 -11.76 18.53 7.53
CA GLN A 264 -12.88 17.58 7.63
C GLN A 264 -12.74 16.66 8.85
N ILE A 265 -11.55 16.12 9.11
CA ILE A 265 -11.31 15.33 10.32
C ILE A 265 -11.61 16.17 11.57
N ALA A 266 -11.06 17.37 11.67
CA ALA A 266 -11.30 18.26 12.81
C ALA A 266 -12.78 18.62 12.98
N ALA A 267 -13.52 18.84 11.88
CA ALA A 267 -14.93 19.17 11.92
C ALA A 267 -15.83 17.99 12.33
N ARG A 268 -15.40 16.74 12.02
CA ARG A 268 -16.18 15.52 12.31
C ARG A 268 -15.78 14.82 13.60
N LEU A 269 -14.59 15.10 14.15
CA LEU A 269 -14.13 14.51 15.39
C LEU A 269 -14.76 15.20 16.58
N GLY A 270 -15.31 14.44 17.53
CA GLY A 270 -15.80 14.94 18.80
C GLY A 270 -14.69 15.56 19.66
N GLU A 271 -15.04 16.40 20.62
CA GLU A 271 -14.08 17.16 21.47
C GLU A 271 -13.09 16.24 22.22
N ASN A 272 -13.57 15.08 22.69
CA ASN A 272 -12.75 14.06 23.36
C ASN A 272 -12.38 12.91 22.43
N GLY A 273 -12.54 13.10 21.13
CA GLY A 273 -12.35 12.07 20.12
C GLY A 273 -10.90 11.82 19.79
N THR A 274 -10.66 10.66 19.18
CA THR A 274 -9.34 10.23 18.69
C THR A 274 -9.43 9.87 17.21
N ALA A 275 -8.52 10.40 16.39
CA ALA A 275 -8.39 10.01 14.99
C ALA A 275 -7.06 9.28 14.76
N LEU A 276 -7.06 8.27 13.88
CA LEU A 276 -5.87 7.52 13.46
C LEU A 276 -5.75 7.51 11.94
N ILE A 277 -4.68 8.09 11.44
CA ILE A 277 -4.35 8.10 10.02
C ILE A 277 -3.17 7.17 9.77
N HIS A 278 -3.42 6.09 9.04
CA HIS A 278 -2.41 5.12 8.64
C HIS A 278 -2.11 5.31 7.15
N THR A 279 -0.93 5.80 6.84
CA THR A 279 -0.54 6.13 5.46
C THR A 279 0.89 5.75 5.15
N ILE A 280 1.15 5.38 3.90
CA ILE A 280 2.53 5.28 3.41
C ILE A 280 3.16 6.66 3.49
N GLY A 281 4.41 6.71 3.92
CA GLY A 281 5.18 7.93 4.04
C GLY A 281 6.61 7.80 3.55
N ARG A 282 7.32 8.92 3.53
CA ARG A 282 8.73 8.98 3.14
C ARG A 282 9.57 9.79 4.12
N SER A 283 10.80 9.30 4.37
CA SER A 283 11.74 9.95 5.31
C SER A 283 12.50 11.13 4.73
N PRO A 284 12.93 11.16 3.45
CA PRO A 284 13.83 12.21 2.94
C PRO A 284 13.17 13.55 2.60
N GLY A 285 11.93 13.77 3.04
CA GLY A 285 11.17 14.96 2.69
C GLY A 285 10.44 14.84 1.33
N PRO A 286 9.83 15.93 0.84
CA PRO A 286 8.98 15.93 -0.34
C PRO A 286 9.66 15.37 -1.59
N GLY A 287 8.93 14.57 -2.38
CA GLY A 287 9.43 13.93 -3.60
C GLY A 287 8.43 13.94 -4.75
N ALA A 288 8.67 13.10 -5.75
CA ALA A 288 7.75 12.84 -6.84
C ALA A 288 7.42 11.34 -6.88
N THR A 289 6.24 11.00 -7.37
CA THR A 289 5.85 9.61 -7.60
C THR A 289 6.65 9.03 -8.77
N ASN A 290 7.09 7.77 -8.64
CA ASN A 290 7.74 7.06 -9.73
C ASN A 290 6.82 7.05 -10.96
N PRO A 291 7.31 7.37 -12.17
CA PRO A 291 6.48 7.52 -13.37
C PRO A 291 5.84 6.19 -13.81
N TRP A 292 6.49 5.06 -13.58
CA TRP A 292 5.93 3.76 -13.89
C TRP A 292 4.76 3.42 -12.95
N ILE A 293 4.93 3.65 -11.64
CA ILE A 293 3.87 3.48 -10.64
C ILE A 293 2.68 4.40 -10.93
N ALA A 294 2.94 5.67 -11.28
CA ALA A 294 1.89 6.63 -11.60
C ALA A 294 1.12 6.26 -12.87
N ARG A 295 1.76 5.57 -13.83
CA ARG A 295 1.15 5.16 -15.09
C ARG A 295 0.31 3.89 -14.96
N HIS A 296 0.83 2.88 -14.25
CA HIS A 296 0.29 1.52 -14.30
C HIS A 296 -0.48 1.10 -13.05
N ILE A 297 -0.17 1.70 -11.89
CA ILE A 297 -0.70 1.23 -10.60
C ILE A 297 -1.55 2.30 -9.91
N PHE A 298 -0.97 3.46 -9.58
CA PHE A 298 -1.64 4.51 -8.80
C PHE A 298 -1.62 5.86 -9.52
N PRO A 299 -2.49 6.08 -10.53
CA PRO A 299 -2.62 7.39 -11.17
C PRO A 299 -2.99 8.47 -10.14
N GLY A 300 -2.18 9.52 -10.07
CA GLY A 300 -2.38 10.63 -9.14
C GLY A 300 -1.98 10.34 -7.67
N GLY A 301 -1.58 9.11 -7.33
CA GLY A 301 -1.11 8.75 -6.00
C GLY A 301 0.20 9.48 -5.62
N TYR A 302 0.32 9.82 -4.34
CA TYR A 302 1.51 10.49 -3.80
C TYR A 302 1.83 10.00 -2.39
N ILE A 303 3.10 9.70 -2.14
CA ILE A 303 3.61 9.30 -0.83
C ILE A 303 4.16 10.55 -0.13
N PRO A 304 3.49 11.04 0.96
CA PRO A 304 3.86 12.27 1.66
C PRO A 304 5.07 12.10 2.57
N ALA A 305 5.72 13.23 2.86
CA ALA A 305 6.66 13.35 3.96
C ALA A 305 5.96 13.91 5.22
N LEU A 306 6.45 13.59 6.42
CA LEU A 306 5.92 14.18 7.66
C LEU A 306 5.97 15.70 7.66
N SER A 307 7.01 16.29 7.05
CA SER A 307 7.15 17.75 6.88
C SER A 307 6.06 18.40 6.00
N GLU A 308 5.30 17.60 5.24
CA GLU A 308 4.14 18.07 4.48
C GLU A 308 2.83 17.89 5.26
N ILE A 309 2.77 16.88 6.15
CA ILE A 309 1.57 16.49 6.88
C ILE A 309 1.42 17.31 8.18
N VAL A 310 2.46 17.31 9.03
CA VAL A 310 2.37 17.88 10.38
C VAL A 310 1.97 19.37 10.37
N PRO A 311 2.55 20.25 9.52
CA PRO A 311 2.14 21.65 9.51
C PRO A 311 0.68 21.88 9.10
N VAL A 312 0.07 20.94 8.42
CA VAL A 312 -1.33 21.03 7.99
C VAL A 312 -2.26 20.56 9.10
N ILE A 313 -1.86 19.52 9.85
CA ILE A 313 -2.56 19.05 11.06
C ILE A 313 -2.65 20.18 12.09
N GLU A 314 -1.51 20.84 12.38
CA GLU A 314 -1.46 21.97 13.33
C GLU A 314 -2.39 23.11 12.91
N LYS A 315 -2.40 23.47 11.62
CA LYS A 315 -3.29 24.51 11.10
C LYS A 315 -4.77 24.13 11.16
N ALA A 316 -5.11 22.84 11.11
CA ALA A 316 -6.47 22.35 11.25
C ALA A 316 -6.96 22.38 12.72
N GLY A 317 -6.07 22.74 13.68
CA GLY A 317 -6.39 22.79 15.11
C GLY A 317 -6.42 21.42 15.77
N LEU A 318 -5.80 20.42 15.14
CA LEU A 318 -5.61 19.09 15.72
C LEU A 318 -4.27 18.97 16.44
N VAL A 319 -4.26 18.22 17.52
CA VAL A 319 -3.05 17.89 18.31
C VAL A 319 -2.51 16.55 17.83
N VAL A 320 -1.23 16.49 17.53
CA VAL A 320 -0.53 15.20 17.30
C VAL A 320 -0.26 14.56 18.65
N LEU A 321 -0.94 13.47 18.96
CA LEU A 321 -0.81 12.75 20.23
C LEU A 321 0.30 11.69 20.19
N ASP A 322 0.44 11.01 19.06
CA ASP A 322 1.50 10.04 18.78
C ASP A 322 1.77 9.89 17.28
N ILE A 323 3.01 9.55 16.95
CA ILE A 323 3.39 9.09 15.59
C ILE A 323 4.21 7.81 15.74
N GLU A 324 3.66 6.70 15.25
CA GLU A 324 4.41 5.47 15.11
C GLU A 324 4.84 5.26 13.66
N ILE A 325 6.08 4.83 13.47
CA ILE A 325 6.65 4.54 12.15
C ILE A 325 6.82 3.04 12.01
N LEU A 326 5.97 2.42 11.19
CA LEU A 326 5.97 0.98 10.88
C LEU A 326 6.99 0.66 9.78
N ARG A 327 8.25 0.79 10.05
CA ARG A 327 9.39 0.74 9.12
C ARG A 327 9.28 -0.35 8.04
N LEU A 328 9.66 -1.59 8.39
CA LEU A 328 9.77 -2.71 7.46
C LEU A 328 8.50 -3.58 7.38
N HIS A 329 7.47 -3.29 8.15
CA HIS A 329 6.24 -4.07 8.15
C HIS A 329 5.61 -4.16 6.76
N TYR A 330 5.66 -3.07 5.97
CA TYR A 330 5.12 -3.13 4.62
C TYR A 330 6.01 -3.90 3.65
N ALA A 331 7.33 -3.91 3.85
CA ALA A 331 8.20 -4.80 3.08
C ALA A 331 7.83 -6.27 3.28
N GLU A 332 7.59 -6.69 4.52
CA GLU A 332 7.15 -8.06 4.82
C GLU A 332 5.74 -8.35 4.27
N THR A 333 4.84 -7.39 4.30
CA THR A 333 3.50 -7.50 3.71
C THR A 333 3.59 -7.72 2.19
N LEU A 334 4.37 -6.89 1.49
CA LEU A 334 4.56 -6.95 0.03
C LEU A 334 5.26 -8.25 -0.39
N LYS A 335 6.24 -8.72 0.38
CA LYS A 335 6.86 -10.02 0.19
C LYS A 335 5.85 -11.17 0.27
N ALA A 336 4.98 -11.14 1.29
CA ALA A 336 3.95 -12.17 1.45
C ALA A 336 2.92 -12.11 0.31
N TRP A 337 2.51 -10.91 -0.11
CA TRP A 337 1.61 -10.73 -1.26
C TRP A 337 2.24 -11.25 -2.56
N ARG A 338 3.52 -10.91 -2.82
CA ARG A 338 4.24 -11.41 -3.99
C ARG A 338 4.30 -12.93 -4.03
N GLN A 339 4.64 -13.55 -2.91
CA GLN A 339 4.71 -15.01 -2.82
C GLN A 339 3.36 -15.67 -3.10
N ARG A 340 2.26 -15.16 -2.52
CA ARG A 340 0.90 -15.65 -2.79
C ARG A 340 0.51 -15.43 -4.25
N PHE A 341 0.78 -14.26 -4.81
CA PHE A 341 0.50 -13.93 -6.20
C PHE A 341 1.23 -14.85 -7.18
N LEU A 342 2.52 -15.06 -7.00
CA LEU A 342 3.31 -15.94 -7.87
C LEU A 342 2.86 -17.40 -7.77
N ASN A 343 2.42 -17.87 -6.60
CA ASN A 343 1.83 -19.20 -6.45
C ASN A 343 0.50 -19.36 -7.21
N ARG A 344 -0.14 -18.27 -7.62
CA ARG A 344 -1.39 -18.21 -8.37
C ARG A 344 -1.24 -17.47 -9.70
N ALA A 345 0.00 -17.39 -10.23
CA ALA A 345 0.29 -16.66 -11.47
C ALA A 345 -0.54 -17.16 -12.67
N ASP A 346 -0.71 -18.47 -12.80
CA ASP A 346 -1.55 -19.07 -13.87
C ASP A 346 -3.01 -18.64 -13.79
N ASP A 347 -3.54 -18.43 -12.58
CA ASP A 347 -4.90 -17.95 -12.39
C ASP A 347 -5.00 -16.46 -12.75
N ALA A 348 -4.00 -15.66 -12.37
CA ALA A 348 -3.92 -14.26 -12.76
C ALA A 348 -3.77 -14.10 -14.30
N GLU A 349 -3.01 -14.98 -14.95
CA GLU A 349 -2.86 -14.99 -16.41
C GLU A 349 -4.17 -15.31 -17.12
N LYS A 350 -5.00 -16.23 -16.57
CA LYS A 350 -6.34 -16.53 -17.09
C LYS A 350 -7.32 -15.37 -16.93
N LEU A 351 -7.21 -14.60 -15.84
CA LEU A 351 -8.06 -13.43 -15.59
C LEU A 351 -7.70 -12.25 -16.52
N TYR A 352 -6.42 -12.14 -16.88
CA TYR A 352 -5.89 -11.02 -17.68
C TYR A 352 -5.02 -11.52 -18.83
N ASP A 353 -3.68 -11.49 -18.66
CA ASP A 353 -2.67 -12.00 -19.59
C ASP A 353 -1.28 -12.10 -18.91
N ALA A 354 -0.31 -12.69 -19.60
CA ALA A 354 1.08 -12.81 -19.11
C ALA A 354 1.76 -11.46 -18.92
N ARG A 355 1.37 -10.43 -19.68
CA ARG A 355 1.87 -9.06 -19.53
C ARG A 355 1.44 -8.46 -18.20
N PHE A 356 0.19 -8.68 -17.80
CA PHE A 356 -0.35 -8.26 -16.51
C PHE A 356 0.39 -8.94 -15.35
N VAL A 357 0.65 -10.24 -15.45
CA VAL A 357 1.41 -10.99 -14.43
C VAL A 357 2.79 -10.36 -14.23
N ARG A 358 3.51 -10.04 -15.31
CA ARG A 358 4.81 -9.35 -15.22
C ARG A 358 4.68 -7.95 -14.63
N MET A 359 3.64 -7.21 -14.98
CA MET A 359 3.35 -5.88 -14.42
C MET A 359 3.16 -5.95 -12.91
N TRP A 360 2.35 -6.89 -12.44
CA TRP A 360 2.01 -7.01 -11.02
C TRP A 360 3.20 -7.49 -10.19
N ASP A 361 3.98 -8.44 -10.70
CA ASP A 361 5.24 -8.86 -10.07
C ASP A 361 6.23 -7.70 -9.96
N PHE A 362 6.42 -6.92 -11.04
CA PHE A 362 7.28 -5.74 -11.02
C PHE A 362 6.82 -4.69 -9.99
N TYR A 363 5.51 -4.46 -9.89
CA TYR A 363 4.93 -3.59 -8.88
C TYR A 363 5.26 -4.06 -7.46
N LEU A 364 5.01 -5.33 -7.14
CA LEU A 364 5.21 -5.87 -5.80
C LEU A 364 6.69 -5.84 -5.39
N VAL A 365 7.60 -6.25 -6.28
CA VAL A 365 9.05 -6.21 -6.02
C VAL A 365 9.56 -4.78 -5.85
N THR A 366 9.21 -3.88 -6.78
CA THR A 366 9.66 -2.49 -6.70
C THR A 366 9.16 -1.82 -5.42
N SER A 367 7.93 -2.11 -5.03
CA SER A 367 7.34 -1.61 -3.79
C SER A 367 8.06 -2.18 -2.56
N GLU A 368 8.28 -3.50 -2.47
CA GLU A 368 9.03 -4.12 -1.37
C GLU A 368 10.41 -3.48 -1.18
N LEU A 369 11.18 -3.39 -2.27
CA LEU A 369 12.53 -2.82 -2.24
C LEU A 369 12.55 -1.34 -1.86
N SER A 370 11.48 -0.59 -2.18
CA SER A 370 11.35 0.81 -1.77
C SER A 370 11.25 0.97 -0.25
N PHE A 371 10.66 -0.02 0.45
CA PHE A 371 10.63 -0.05 1.92
C PHE A 371 11.92 -0.63 2.52
N ARG A 372 12.58 -1.61 1.87
CA ARG A 372 13.82 -2.21 2.38
C ARG A 372 15.03 -1.31 2.22
N HIS A 373 15.20 -0.75 1.06
CA HIS A 373 16.41 -0.02 0.65
C HIS A 373 16.14 1.43 0.27
N GLY A 374 14.87 1.80 -0.01
CA GLY A 374 14.43 3.15 -0.24
C GLY A 374 14.25 3.91 1.08
N PHE A 375 13.39 4.83 1.13
CA PHE A 375 13.12 5.59 2.35
C PHE A 375 11.62 5.64 2.62
N HIS A 376 10.87 4.67 2.05
CA HIS A 376 9.45 4.52 2.34
C HIS A 376 9.26 3.85 3.69
N ASN A 377 8.21 4.25 4.36
CA ASN A 377 7.74 3.68 5.62
C ASN A 377 6.23 3.86 5.70
N VAL A 378 5.63 3.51 6.83
CA VAL A 378 4.23 3.79 7.11
C VAL A 378 4.16 4.63 8.37
N PHE A 379 3.37 5.69 8.33
CA PHE A 379 3.03 6.49 9.49
C PHE A 379 1.67 6.07 10.03
N GLN A 380 1.57 5.89 11.34
CA GLN A 380 0.32 5.91 12.07
C GLN A 380 0.29 7.17 12.93
N LEU A 381 -0.47 8.17 12.49
CA LEU A 381 -0.63 9.45 13.20
C LEU A 381 -1.88 9.37 14.05
N GLN A 382 -1.71 9.44 15.37
CA GLN A 382 -2.79 9.51 16.34
C GLN A 382 -3.04 10.96 16.68
N LEU A 383 -4.26 11.42 16.45
CA LEU A 383 -4.65 12.83 16.53
C LEU A 383 -5.83 13.01 17.47
N GLY A 384 -5.96 14.19 18.05
CA GLY A 384 -7.11 14.60 18.86
C GLY A 384 -7.30 16.10 18.84
N LYS A 385 -8.36 16.60 19.47
CA LYS A 385 -8.54 18.02 19.76
C LYS A 385 -7.89 18.42 21.09
N ARG A 386 -7.69 17.46 21.99
CA ARG A 386 -7.16 17.65 23.34
C ARG A 386 -5.95 16.77 23.58
N GLN A 387 -5.00 17.23 24.37
CA GLN A 387 -3.79 16.47 24.73
C GLN A 387 -4.10 15.27 25.65
N ASP A 388 -5.18 15.30 26.38
CA ASP A 388 -5.64 14.24 27.30
C ASP A 388 -6.67 13.28 26.69
N ALA A 389 -6.84 13.30 25.34
CA ALA A 389 -7.75 12.40 24.63
C ALA A 389 -7.30 10.92 24.66
N VAL A 390 -6.04 10.66 24.97
CA VAL A 390 -5.45 9.32 25.09
C VAL A 390 -4.65 9.19 26.39
N PRO A 391 -4.36 7.96 26.87
CA PRO A 391 -3.54 7.74 28.07
C PRO A 391 -2.14 8.36 27.95
N LEU A 392 -1.59 8.82 29.08
CA LEU A 392 -0.29 9.50 29.14
C LEU A 392 0.89 8.63 28.68
N THR A 393 0.84 7.32 28.94
CA THR A 393 1.87 6.35 28.52
C THR A 393 1.33 5.45 27.41
N ARG A 394 2.25 4.81 26.68
CA ARG A 394 1.90 3.87 25.60
C ARG A 394 1.53 2.46 26.07
N ASP A 395 1.42 2.21 27.37
CA ASP A 395 1.17 0.87 27.93
C ASP A 395 -0.14 0.25 27.41
N TYR A 396 -1.16 1.08 27.14
CA TYR A 396 -2.42 0.64 26.54
C TYR A 396 -2.27 -0.04 25.16
N LEU A 397 -1.19 0.20 24.44
CA LEU A 397 -0.91 -0.46 23.16
C LEU A 397 -0.45 -1.92 23.32
N TYR A 398 0.12 -2.26 24.49
CA TYR A 398 0.79 -3.55 24.71
C TYR A 398 0.19 -4.36 25.88
N SER A 399 -0.78 -3.81 26.61
CA SER A 399 -1.41 -4.51 27.74
C SER A 399 -2.16 -5.78 27.26
N SER A 400 -1.92 -6.89 27.96
CA SER A 400 -2.53 -8.20 27.67
C SER A 400 -4.03 -8.25 27.96
N GLU A 401 -4.59 -7.30 28.70
CA GLU A 401 -6.01 -7.26 29.09
C GLU A 401 -6.95 -7.05 27.89
N LEU A 402 -6.45 -6.54 26.75
CA LEU A 402 -7.20 -6.43 25.50
C LEU A 402 -7.04 -7.65 24.58
N ALA A 403 -6.28 -8.67 24.98
CA ALA A 403 -6.26 -9.97 24.33
C ALA A 403 -7.50 -10.77 24.74
N ARG A 404 -8.72 -10.29 24.46
CA ARG A 404 -9.93 -11.10 24.59
C ARG A 404 -9.85 -12.26 23.60
N PRO A 405 -10.12 -13.51 24.04
CA PRO A 405 -10.13 -14.66 23.12
C PRO A 405 -11.13 -14.42 22.00
N ALA A 406 -10.76 -14.79 20.77
CA ALA A 406 -11.68 -14.79 19.64
C ALA A 406 -13.00 -15.45 20.08
N ILE A 407 -14.12 -14.79 19.81
CA ILE A 407 -15.45 -15.35 19.99
C ILE A 407 -15.45 -16.66 19.21
N ARG A 408 -15.87 -17.75 19.90
CA ARG A 408 -15.88 -19.10 19.36
C ARG A 408 -16.44 -19.11 17.95
N GLN A 409 -15.68 -19.62 17.00
CA GLN A 409 -16.25 -20.13 15.77
C GLN A 409 -17.43 -21.03 16.14
N VAL A 410 -18.61 -20.67 15.64
CA VAL A 410 -19.77 -21.54 15.72
C VAL A 410 -19.39 -22.82 14.96
N SER A 411 -19.20 -23.89 15.68
CA SER A 411 -18.90 -25.19 15.10
C SER A 411 -19.99 -25.58 14.10
N PRO A 412 -19.66 -26.20 12.96
CA PRO A 412 -20.65 -26.68 11.98
C PRO A 412 -21.57 -27.81 12.47
N ASP A 413 -21.56 -28.15 13.76
CA ASP A 413 -22.32 -29.26 14.32
C ASP A 413 -23.82 -29.03 14.51
N ASN A 414 -24.36 -27.87 14.08
CA ASN A 414 -25.81 -27.65 14.17
C ASN A 414 -26.61 -28.08 12.93
N ASP A 415 -25.94 -28.56 11.88
CA ASP A 415 -26.64 -29.01 10.65
C ASP A 415 -27.24 -30.41 10.76
N GLU A 416 -26.83 -31.24 11.72
CA GLU A 416 -27.43 -32.55 11.95
C GLU A 416 -28.75 -32.52 12.73
N ARG A 417 -29.00 -31.50 13.54
CA ARG A 417 -30.26 -31.36 14.28
C ARG A 417 -31.42 -30.85 13.45
N VAL A 418 -31.14 -30.05 12.39
CA VAL A 418 -32.18 -29.55 11.49
C VAL A 418 -32.62 -30.62 10.49
N ARG A 419 -31.75 -31.55 10.11
CA ARG A 419 -32.09 -32.67 9.22
C ARG A 419 -32.86 -33.82 9.90
N ALA A 420 -32.80 -33.92 11.21
CA ALA A 420 -33.55 -34.91 11.96
C ALA A 420 -35.03 -34.53 12.19
N ASN A 421 -35.36 -33.23 12.18
CA ASN A 421 -36.74 -32.77 12.39
C ASN A 421 -37.57 -32.61 11.10
N ALA A 422 -36.96 -32.76 9.92
CA ALA A 422 -37.68 -32.72 8.64
C ALA A 422 -38.10 -34.11 8.11
N LYS A 423 -37.91 -35.17 8.93
CA LYS A 423 -38.32 -36.54 8.60
C LYS A 423 -39.25 -37.16 9.66
N ARG A 424 -40.01 -36.36 10.35
CA ARG A 424 -41.17 -36.79 11.13
C ARG A 424 -42.44 -36.14 10.70
#